data_0575e1ebddf3782fb5ec7a6335639258
#
_entry.id   0575e1ebddf3782fb5ec7a6335639258
#
_cell.length_a   1.000
_cell.length_b   1.000
_cell.length_c   1.000
_cell.angle_alpha   90.00
_cell.angle_beta   90.00
_cell.angle_gamma   90.00
#
_symmetry.space_group_name_H-M   'P 1'
#
loop_
_entity.id
_entity.type
_entity.pdbx_description
1 polymer ?
#
loop_
_entity_poly.entity_id
_entity_poly.type
_entity_poly.pdbx_seq_one_letter_code
_entity_poly.pdbx_strand_id
1 'polypeptide(L)'
;RQLDEKNWTLFYTKTNERRIVYTWNPLTICEKQNDEIHVIREITTPRLFKQLRGSSHGVHIDDEIWFLCHLVNYEDRRHYYHIFVIISAETYELIKYTQLFTFEREMVEYSLGFAYVKKDGQFLIGYSTNDNTTKYLIIGKDIIDEMTITHQ
;
A
#
# COMPACT_ATOMS: atom_id res chain seq x y z
N ARG A 1 -8.23 -21.67 -11.49
CA ARG A 1 -8.10 -20.90 -10.26
C ARG A 1 -8.89 -19.60 -10.37
N GLN A 2 -9.82 -19.39 -9.47
CA GLN A 2 -10.59 -18.16 -9.44
C GLN A 2 -9.75 -17.00 -8.90
N LEU A 3 -9.74 -15.88 -9.63
CA LEU A 3 -8.98 -14.70 -9.24
C LEU A 3 -9.93 -13.69 -8.60
N ASP A 4 -9.57 -13.20 -7.43
CA ASP A 4 -10.33 -12.16 -6.76
C ASP A 4 -9.71 -10.80 -7.07
N GLU A 5 -10.27 -10.11 -8.04
CA GLU A 5 -9.79 -8.80 -8.49
C GLU A 5 -9.89 -7.71 -7.41
N LYS A 6 -10.69 -7.92 -6.37
CA LYS A 6 -10.88 -6.95 -5.29
C LYS A 6 -9.61 -6.74 -4.47
N ASN A 7 -8.72 -7.73 -4.46
CA ASN A 7 -7.50 -7.67 -3.66
C ASN A 7 -6.28 -7.22 -4.48
N TRP A 8 -6.47 -6.95 -5.75
CA TRP A 8 -5.37 -6.54 -6.61
C TRP A 8 -5.06 -5.06 -6.43
N THR A 9 -3.78 -4.76 -6.34
CA THR A 9 -3.30 -3.39 -6.27
C THR A 9 -2.48 -3.10 -7.52
N LEU A 10 -2.79 -2.01 -8.20
CA LEU A 10 -2.16 -1.66 -9.46
C LEU A 10 -1.02 -0.67 -9.25
N PHE A 11 -0.01 -0.78 -10.10
CA PHE A 11 1.01 0.24 -10.20
C PHE A 11 1.59 0.24 -11.63
N TYR A 12 2.36 1.27 -11.94
CA TYR A 12 3.03 1.38 -13.22
C TYR A 12 4.53 1.30 -13.04
N THR A 13 5.21 0.67 -14.01
CA THR A 13 6.67 0.61 -14.01
C THR A 13 7.24 1.98 -14.40
N LYS A 14 8.56 2.13 -14.31
CA LYS A 14 9.26 3.33 -14.80
C LYS A 14 9.01 3.59 -16.28
N THR A 15 8.74 2.56 -17.05
CA THR A 15 8.43 2.67 -18.49
C THR A 15 6.93 2.71 -18.76
N ASN A 16 6.14 2.97 -17.73
CA ASN A 16 4.69 3.16 -17.80
C ASN A 16 3.91 1.91 -18.22
N GLU A 17 4.43 0.74 -17.89
CA GLU A 17 3.72 -0.53 -18.08
C GLU A 17 2.95 -0.87 -16.80
N ARG A 18 1.75 -1.40 -16.97
CA ARG A 18 0.89 -1.73 -15.82
C ARG A 18 1.32 -3.05 -15.19
N ARG A 19 1.35 -3.06 -13.86
CA ARG A 19 1.64 -4.25 -13.05
C ARG A 19 0.63 -4.38 -11.94
N ILE A 20 0.55 -5.57 -11.37
CA ILE A 20 -0.41 -5.93 -10.33
C ILE A 20 0.35 -6.51 -9.16
N VAL A 21 0.06 -6.01 -7.95
CA VAL A 21 0.42 -6.72 -6.72
C VAL A 21 -0.71 -7.71 -6.46
N TYR A 22 -0.42 -8.98 -6.69
CA TYR A 22 -1.41 -10.05 -6.57
C TYR A 22 -1.58 -10.52 -5.13
N THR A 23 -0.45 -10.65 -4.41
CA THR A 23 -0.44 -10.94 -2.97
C THR A 23 0.66 -10.13 -2.32
N TRP A 24 0.56 -9.94 -1.00
CA TRP A 24 1.57 -9.22 -0.21
C TRP A 24 2.52 -10.12 0.55
N ASN A 25 2.18 -11.41 0.72
CA ASN A 25 3.05 -12.39 1.41
C ASN A 25 2.87 -13.76 0.79
N PRO A 26 3.81 -14.16 -0.04
CA PRO A 26 4.93 -13.36 -0.54
C PRO A 26 4.44 -12.19 -1.40
N LEU A 27 5.27 -11.18 -1.57
CA LEU A 27 4.94 -10.08 -2.48
C LEU A 27 5.04 -10.61 -3.91
N THR A 28 3.91 -10.77 -4.56
CA THR A 28 3.81 -11.36 -5.89
C THR A 28 3.41 -10.30 -6.89
N ILE A 29 4.34 -10.00 -7.80
CA ILE A 29 4.13 -9.02 -8.86
C ILE A 29 3.78 -9.76 -10.14
N CYS A 30 2.68 -9.34 -10.76
CA CYS A 30 2.16 -9.98 -11.96
C CYS A 30 1.91 -8.96 -13.07
N GLU A 31 1.86 -9.46 -14.29
CA GLU A 31 1.32 -8.72 -15.41
C GLU A 31 0.10 -9.46 -15.97
N LYS A 32 -0.81 -8.71 -16.57
CA LYS A 32 -1.99 -9.28 -17.21
C LYS A 32 -1.82 -9.19 -18.71
N GLN A 33 -1.91 -10.35 -19.39
CA GLN A 33 -1.85 -10.44 -20.84
C GLN A 33 -2.99 -11.33 -21.32
N ASN A 34 -3.85 -10.82 -22.21
CA ASN A 34 -4.92 -11.61 -22.84
C ASN A 34 -5.76 -12.36 -21.82
N ASP A 35 -6.17 -11.69 -20.74
CA ASP A 35 -6.98 -12.26 -19.66
C ASP A 35 -6.25 -13.30 -18.80
N GLU A 36 -4.96 -13.47 -19.00
CA GLU A 36 -4.13 -14.34 -18.17
C GLU A 36 -3.21 -13.53 -17.27
N ILE A 37 -2.97 -14.07 -16.06
CA ILE A 37 -2.06 -13.48 -15.07
C ILE A 37 -0.74 -14.22 -15.11
N HIS A 38 0.34 -13.49 -15.34
CA HIS A 38 1.69 -14.04 -15.36
C HIS A 38 2.51 -13.47 -14.21
N VAL A 39 3.07 -14.35 -13.38
CA VAL A 39 3.93 -13.94 -12.27
C VAL A 39 5.28 -13.49 -12.82
N ILE A 40 5.69 -12.27 -12.49
CA ILE A 40 6.99 -11.70 -12.90
C ILE A 40 8.02 -11.85 -11.77
N ARG A 41 7.63 -11.54 -10.55
CA ARG A 41 8.52 -11.57 -9.38
C ARG A 41 7.76 -12.09 -8.17
N GLU A 42 8.49 -12.80 -7.33
CA GLU A 42 7.98 -13.24 -6.04
C GLU A 42 9.04 -12.98 -4.99
N ILE A 43 8.70 -12.22 -3.96
CA ILE A 43 9.64 -11.68 -2.98
C ILE A 43 9.15 -12.01 -1.59
N THR A 44 10.04 -12.53 -0.74
CA THR A 44 9.73 -12.84 0.65
C THR A 44 9.48 -11.53 1.42
N THR A 45 8.42 -11.52 2.22
CA THR A 45 8.03 -10.36 3.02
C THR A 45 7.80 -10.77 4.48
N PRO A 46 7.72 -9.80 5.41
CA PRO A 46 7.41 -10.11 6.80
C PRO A 46 6.06 -10.81 6.94
N ARG A 47 5.95 -11.66 7.95
CA ARG A 47 4.74 -12.44 8.22
C ARG A 47 3.50 -11.57 8.36
N LEU A 48 3.63 -10.38 8.92
CA LEU A 48 2.54 -9.40 9.05
C LEU A 48 1.84 -9.15 7.72
N PHE A 49 2.56 -9.23 6.62
CA PHE A 49 2.02 -8.95 5.28
C PHE A 49 0.97 -9.96 4.81
N LYS A 50 0.81 -11.08 5.50
CA LYS A 50 -0.27 -12.04 5.22
C LYS A 50 -1.65 -11.41 5.38
N GLN A 51 -1.76 -10.40 6.24
CA GLN A 51 -3.03 -9.77 6.58
C GLN A 51 -3.29 -8.49 5.76
N LEU A 52 -2.34 -8.08 4.94
CA LEU A 52 -2.47 -6.83 4.21
C LEU A 52 -3.44 -6.92 3.03
N ARG A 53 -4.16 -5.82 2.85
CA ARG A 53 -4.97 -5.53 1.67
C ARG A 53 -4.56 -4.17 1.14
N GLY A 54 -4.46 -4.04 -0.18
CA GLY A 54 -4.15 -2.75 -0.78
C GLY A 54 -5.31 -1.78 -0.68
N SER A 55 -5.01 -0.54 -0.33
CA SER A 55 -6.01 0.53 -0.28
C SER A 55 -5.86 1.51 -1.44
N SER A 56 -4.66 1.62 -1.99
CA SER A 56 -4.37 2.60 -3.05
C SER A 56 -3.53 1.97 -4.14
N HIS A 57 -3.54 2.63 -5.30
CA HIS A 57 -2.56 2.32 -6.34
C HIS A 57 -1.17 2.74 -5.89
N GLY A 58 -0.14 2.15 -6.51
CA GLY A 58 1.24 2.52 -6.24
C GLY A 58 1.54 3.93 -6.76
N VAL A 59 2.26 4.70 -5.95
CA VAL A 59 2.67 6.07 -6.28
C VAL A 59 4.18 6.13 -6.33
N HIS A 60 4.72 6.63 -7.43
CA HIS A 60 6.17 6.78 -7.61
C HIS A 60 6.68 8.00 -6.85
N ILE A 61 7.71 7.78 -6.04
CA ILE A 61 8.45 8.84 -5.38
C ILE A 61 9.92 8.51 -5.60
N ASP A 62 10.58 9.27 -6.46
CA ASP A 62 11.96 9.02 -6.88
C ASP A 62 12.10 7.58 -7.43
N ASP A 63 12.98 6.76 -6.87
CA ASP A 63 13.18 5.37 -7.31
C ASP A 63 12.34 4.37 -6.54
N GLU A 64 11.34 4.82 -5.81
CA GLU A 64 10.50 4.01 -4.96
C GLU A 64 9.05 4.03 -5.44
N ILE A 65 8.33 2.95 -5.14
CA ILE A 65 6.89 2.90 -5.32
C ILE A 65 6.25 2.70 -3.95
N TRP A 66 5.37 3.61 -3.60
CA TRP A 66 4.69 3.64 -2.31
C TRP A 66 3.26 3.15 -2.44
N PHE A 67 2.87 2.24 -1.55
CA PHE A 67 1.50 1.74 -1.46
C PHE A 67 0.95 2.01 -0.08
N LEU A 68 -0.30 2.43 -0.02
CA LEU A 68 -1.04 2.50 1.23
C LEU A 68 -1.88 1.24 1.34
N CYS A 69 -1.68 0.48 2.40
CA CYS A 69 -2.37 -0.78 2.64
C CYS A 69 -3.07 -0.72 3.99
N HIS A 70 -3.92 -1.70 4.24
CA HIS A 70 -4.61 -1.81 5.52
C HIS A 70 -4.69 -3.26 5.96
N LEU A 71 -4.93 -3.44 7.27
CA LEU A 71 -5.30 -4.72 7.84
C LEU A 71 -6.39 -4.50 8.88
N VAL A 72 -7.13 -5.56 9.17
CA VAL A 72 -8.19 -5.51 10.19
C VAL A 72 -7.80 -6.43 11.32
N ASN A 73 -7.77 -5.90 12.54
CA ASN A 73 -7.53 -6.68 13.73
C ASN A 73 -8.87 -7.04 14.38
N TYR A 74 -9.31 -8.28 14.21
CA TYR A 74 -10.58 -8.75 14.75
C TYR A 74 -10.53 -9.04 16.24
N GLU A 75 -9.35 -9.22 16.80
CA GLU A 75 -9.20 -9.48 18.23
C GLU A 75 -9.55 -8.25 19.06
N ASP A 76 -9.39 -7.06 18.49
CA ASP A 76 -9.66 -5.79 19.15
C ASP A 76 -10.83 -5.08 18.47
N ARG A 77 -12.02 -5.71 18.49
CA ARG A 77 -13.25 -5.12 17.98
C ARG A 77 -13.20 -4.64 16.55
N ARG A 78 -12.48 -5.38 15.66
CA ARG A 78 -12.41 -5.04 14.24
C ARG A 78 -11.80 -3.68 13.99
N HIS A 79 -10.64 -3.40 14.60
CA HIS A 79 -9.87 -2.19 14.33
C HIS A 79 -9.19 -2.27 12.97
N TYR A 80 -9.28 -1.19 12.21
CA TYR A 80 -8.58 -1.02 10.95
C TYR A 80 -7.26 -0.29 11.21
N TYR A 81 -6.18 -0.84 10.69
CA TYR A 81 -4.85 -0.24 10.77
C TYR A 81 -4.32 -0.03 9.36
N HIS A 82 -3.47 0.98 9.23
CA HIS A 82 -2.87 1.36 7.96
C HIS A 82 -1.37 1.20 8.01
N ILE A 83 -0.77 1.03 6.84
CA ILE A 83 0.67 0.85 6.70
C ILE A 83 1.07 1.30 5.31
N PHE A 84 2.19 2.02 5.20
CA PHE A 84 2.82 2.25 3.91
C PHE A 84 3.81 1.13 3.64
N VAL A 85 3.78 0.61 2.42
CA VAL A 85 4.72 -0.40 1.93
C VAL A 85 5.48 0.22 0.77
N ILE A 86 6.80 0.19 0.82
CA ILE A 86 7.66 0.84 -0.15
C ILE A 86 8.56 -0.19 -0.81
N ILE A 87 8.50 -0.26 -2.13
CA ILE A 87 9.32 -1.17 -2.93
C ILE A 87 10.22 -0.40 -3.88
N SER A 88 11.27 -1.06 -4.37
CA SER A 88 12.13 -0.49 -5.41
C SER A 88 11.37 -0.42 -6.73
N ALA A 89 11.42 0.73 -7.40
CA ALA A 89 10.83 0.88 -8.72
C ALA A 89 11.57 0.08 -9.80
N GLU A 90 12.82 -0.32 -9.53
CA GLU A 90 13.62 -1.09 -10.48
C GLU A 90 13.51 -2.59 -10.27
N THR A 91 13.70 -3.04 -9.04
CA THR A 91 13.81 -4.47 -8.73
C THR A 91 12.55 -5.06 -8.12
N TYR A 92 11.61 -4.23 -7.66
CA TYR A 92 10.42 -4.58 -6.90
C TYR A 92 10.72 -5.18 -5.52
N GLU A 93 11.98 -5.16 -5.10
CA GLU A 93 12.34 -5.60 -3.76
C GLU A 93 11.68 -4.71 -2.71
N LEU A 94 11.27 -5.32 -1.60
CA LEU A 94 10.75 -4.56 -0.47
C LEU A 94 11.89 -3.78 0.17
N ILE A 95 11.74 -2.45 0.25
CA ILE A 95 12.76 -1.59 0.84
C ILE A 95 12.46 -1.35 2.31
N LYS A 96 11.26 -0.90 2.61
CA LYS A 96 10.86 -0.50 3.95
C LYS A 96 9.34 -0.46 4.05
N TYR A 97 8.85 -0.38 5.26
CA TYR A 97 7.41 -0.24 5.54
C TYR A 97 7.26 0.52 6.85
N THR A 98 6.10 1.15 7.04
CA THR A 98 5.87 1.91 8.27
C THR A 98 5.41 1.00 9.39
N GLN A 99 5.44 1.53 10.61
CA GLN A 99 4.67 0.95 11.70
C GLN A 99 3.19 1.08 11.35
N LEU A 100 2.37 0.24 11.96
CA LEU A 100 0.92 0.34 11.80
C LEU A 100 0.44 1.64 12.45
N PHE A 101 -0.50 2.31 11.78
CA PHE A 101 -1.03 3.57 12.30
C PHE A 101 -2.52 3.70 12.01
N THR A 102 -3.16 4.65 12.67
CA THR A 102 -4.54 5.03 12.41
C THR A 102 -4.57 6.52 12.07
N PHE A 103 -5.65 6.96 11.41
CA PHE A 103 -5.82 8.37 11.09
C PHE A 103 -6.38 9.16 12.27
N GLU A 104 -7.40 8.61 12.95
CA GLU A 104 -8.08 9.26 14.06
C GLU A 104 -8.31 8.33 15.25
N ARG A 105 -7.75 7.13 15.24
CA ARG A 105 -7.99 6.10 16.24
C ARG A 105 -9.43 5.60 16.26
N GLU A 106 -10.17 5.84 15.20
CA GLU A 106 -11.51 5.29 15.07
C GLU A 106 -11.43 3.79 14.76
N MET A 107 -12.45 3.06 15.17
CA MET A 107 -12.48 1.62 14.96
C MET A 107 -12.47 1.28 13.46
N VAL A 108 -13.28 1.96 12.69
CA VAL A 108 -13.40 1.72 11.25
C VAL A 108 -12.93 2.95 10.50
N GLU A 109 -11.81 2.81 9.81
CA GLU A 109 -11.25 3.86 8.97
C GLU A 109 -10.87 3.26 7.62
N TYR A 110 -11.34 3.86 6.55
CA TYR A 110 -11.02 3.42 5.20
C TYR A 110 -10.16 4.46 4.50
N SER A 111 -9.06 4.03 3.90
CA SER A 111 -8.31 4.89 3.01
C SER A 111 -9.01 4.95 1.66
N LEU A 112 -9.13 6.15 1.12
CA LEU A 112 -9.70 6.40 -0.20
C LEU A 112 -8.61 6.62 -1.26
N GLY A 113 -7.35 6.66 -0.83
CA GLY A 113 -6.21 6.87 -1.68
C GLY A 113 -5.31 7.99 -1.16
N PHE A 114 -4.19 8.18 -1.84
CA PHE A 114 -3.27 9.25 -1.48
C PHE A 114 -2.55 9.78 -2.70
N ALA A 115 -2.02 10.98 -2.57
CA ALA A 115 -1.14 11.59 -3.55
C ALA A 115 0.08 12.16 -2.82
N TYR A 116 1.19 12.24 -3.54
CA TYR A 116 2.39 12.88 -3.03
C TYR A 116 2.60 14.20 -3.78
N VAL A 117 2.65 15.28 -3.03
CA VAL A 117 2.88 16.61 -3.59
C VAL A 117 4.37 16.92 -3.46
N LYS A 118 5.11 16.64 -4.51
CA LYS A 118 6.57 16.72 -4.51
C LYS A 118 7.08 18.12 -4.13
N LYS A 119 6.43 19.14 -4.61
CA LYS A 119 6.79 20.53 -4.34
C LYS A 119 6.86 20.83 -2.85
N ASP A 120 5.93 20.28 -2.08
CA ASP A 120 5.81 20.53 -0.65
C ASP A 120 6.39 19.42 0.21
N GLY A 121 6.77 18.30 -0.40
CA GLY A 121 7.24 17.13 0.34
C GLY A 121 6.18 16.55 1.26
N GLN A 122 4.91 16.60 0.84
CA GLN A 122 3.77 16.21 1.67
C GLN A 122 2.87 15.21 0.98
N PHE A 123 2.27 14.34 1.79
CA PHE A 123 1.20 13.45 1.35
C PHE A 123 -0.15 14.09 1.61
N LEU A 124 -1.05 13.91 0.67
CA LEU A 124 -2.49 14.17 0.84
C LEU A 124 -3.18 12.83 0.87
N ILE A 125 -3.81 12.50 2.00
CA ILE A 125 -4.46 11.19 2.19
C ILE A 125 -5.96 11.44 2.37
N GLY A 126 -6.77 10.80 1.52
CA GLY A 126 -8.21 10.80 1.69
C GLY A 126 -8.64 9.58 2.48
N TYR A 127 -9.53 9.77 3.44
CA TYR A 127 -10.04 8.66 4.25
C TYR A 127 -11.46 8.94 4.71
N SER A 128 -12.14 7.88 5.16
CA SER A 128 -13.46 8.02 5.77
C SER A 128 -13.44 7.28 7.11
N THR A 129 -14.29 7.73 8.01
CA THR A 129 -14.48 7.10 9.31
C THR A 129 -15.86 6.47 9.41
N ASN A 130 -16.20 5.89 10.55
CA ASN A 130 -17.39 5.07 10.82
C ASN A 130 -18.69 5.54 10.19
N ASP A 131 -18.88 6.84 10.07
CA ASP A 131 -20.12 7.47 9.61
C ASP A 131 -20.10 7.84 8.11
N ASN A 132 -19.12 7.37 7.38
CA ASN A 132 -18.93 7.67 5.97
C ASN A 132 -18.55 9.13 5.67
N THR A 133 -18.09 9.85 6.68
CA THR A 133 -17.59 11.21 6.48
C THR A 133 -16.24 11.18 5.80
N THR A 134 -16.13 11.82 4.64
CA THR A 134 -14.86 11.93 3.92
C THR A 134 -14.01 13.05 4.52
N LYS A 135 -12.76 12.72 4.81
CA LYS A 135 -11.79 13.65 5.40
C LYS A 135 -10.47 13.58 4.63
N TYR A 136 -9.65 14.60 4.84
CA TYR A 136 -8.33 14.65 4.22
C TYR A 136 -7.27 14.97 5.27
N LEU A 137 -6.15 14.28 5.17
CA LEU A 137 -4.98 14.49 6.02
C LEU A 137 -3.82 14.95 5.14
N ILE A 138 -3.16 16.03 5.56
CA ILE A 138 -1.91 16.47 4.94
C ILE A 138 -0.79 16.19 5.94
N ILE A 139 0.21 15.42 5.52
CA ILE A 139 1.31 15.05 6.40
C ILE A 139 2.63 15.05 5.63
N GLY A 140 3.68 15.58 6.26
CA GLY A 140 5.00 15.61 5.66
C GLY A 140 5.60 14.23 5.48
N LYS A 141 6.29 14.03 4.36
CA LYS A 141 6.99 12.78 4.10
C LYS A 141 8.04 12.47 5.16
N ASP A 142 8.69 13.51 5.70
CA ASP A 142 9.69 13.37 6.77
C ASP A 142 9.10 12.67 8.00
N ILE A 143 7.85 12.98 8.35
CA ILE A 143 7.17 12.34 9.49
C ILE A 143 6.90 10.86 9.19
N ILE A 144 6.43 10.57 7.98
CA ILE A 144 6.20 9.18 7.57
C ILE A 144 7.52 8.42 7.55
N ASP A 145 8.60 9.03 7.04
CA ASP A 145 9.91 8.37 6.98
C ASP A 145 10.42 7.98 8.37
N GLU A 146 10.14 8.79 9.39
CA GLU A 146 10.52 8.46 10.78
C GLU A 146 9.82 7.21 11.31
N MET A 147 8.69 6.85 10.72
CA MET A 147 7.90 5.68 11.12
C MET A 147 8.32 4.41 10.38
N THR A 148 9.24 4.49 9.45
CA THR A 148 9.60 3.35 8.61
C THR A 148 10.57 2.39 9.29
N ILE A 149 10.43 1.12 8.94
CA ILE A 149 11.29 0.03 9.34
C ILE A 149 11.93 -0.49 8.07
N THR A 150 13.27 -0.48 8.02
CA THR A 150 14.00 -0.97 6.85
C THR A 150 13.93 -2.49 6.83
N HIS A 151 13.56 -3.03 5.68
CA HIS A 151 13.54 -4.48 5.47
C HIS A 151 14.96 -4.98 5.20
N GLN A 152 15.33 -6.05 5.87
CA GLN A 152 16.65 -6.66 5.72
C GLN A 152 16.55 -8.06 5.12
#